data_36c3cd13c2f48c1e5d581ef85c342672
#
_entry.id   36c3cd13c2f48c1e5d581ef85c342672
#
_cell.length_a   1.000
_cell.length_b   1.000
_cell.length_c   1.000
_cell.angle_alpha   90.00
_cell.angle_beta   90.00
_cell.angle_gamma   90.00
#
_symmetry.space_group_name_H-M   'P 1'
#
loop_
_entity.id
_entity.type
_entity.pdbx_description
1 polymer ?
#
loop_
_entity_poly.entity_id
_entity_poly.type
_entity_poly.pdbx_seq_one_letter_code
_entity_poly.pdbx_strand_id
1 'polypeptide(L)'
;MKPRVVITADPELDDNNTLIRAVLYSSDFKIEGLVYASSEFHWKGDGKGTTQYLKTGQYNRYALCPCKSWRFMDDERFIDNIVDAYAEAYPNLKVHNPGYPTPGELKSKVKWGNVAFEGDFSQDTEGSNLIKALLLDKNVEPLYVTVEGGASTVARALKSIYEQYSKTPQWREIQEKVSRKLIIVPSGDQDGTLASYIRPNWPDVKVVQFMGGVSFGYGAQNTTTDENKVYFSPTWTQENVLSRGPLGKLYRVWGDGRILVPGDPTEYFQLSGYTKDQLTKMGYLVWVGPLEKGSFLGEGDTGTFINFVGNGLNAYEYPNWGGWGGTLRNGGSAFGFSRENAPNLPPDTSGVAEGLAPAGSNANAPSDEERKEIQQKLLDAFKARSNRGGMFAGGTARRAGLGSHFLSAAQNDFAARLKWAVTPKFKDANHAPVVKINGPLAISVRPGSVVSLEGKVSDPDGNSVSVKWWQYDDAGTYPGEISFSTTSELKSTFQVPDDAKPGQTIHIVLEATDDGTPPLTHYQRVVVTVR
;
A
#
# COMPACT_ATOMS: atom_id res chain seq x y z
N MET A 1 -4.56 19.89 3.61
CA MET A 1 -4.90 19.68 2.17
C MET A 1 -4.86 18.17 1.90
N LYS A 2 -5.74 17.64 1.02
CA LYS A 2 -5.77 16.20 0.75
C LYS A 2 -4.58 15.81 -0.14
N PRO A 3 -3.83 14.73 0.17
CA PRO A 3 -2.79 14.20 -0.73
C PRO A 3 -3.35 13.88 -2.11
N ARG A 4 -2.59 14.13 -3.16
CA ARG A 4 -2.92 13.78 -4.56
C ARG A 4 -2.31 12.42 -4.87
N VAL A 5 -3.13 11.45 -5.25
CA VAL A 5 -2.70 10.06 -5.39
C VAL A 5 -3.09 9.50 -6.75
N VAL A 6 -2.15 8.88 -7.45
CA VAL A 6 -2.41 7.95 -8.55
C VAL A 6 -2.13 6.55 -8.04
N ILE A 7 -3.07 5.64 -8.20
CA ILE A 7 -2.94 4.23 -7.84
C ILE A 7 -2.71 3.44 -9.11
N THR A 8 -1.62 2.68 -9.19
CA THR A 8 -1.36 1.73 -10.28
C THR A 8 -1.41 0.33 -9.70
N ALA A 9 -2.31 -0.52 -10.20
CA ALA A 9 -2.60 -1.84 -9.66
C ALA A 9 -2.69 -2.89 -10.77
N ASP A 10 -2.24 -4.10 -10.52
CA ASP A 10 -2.43 -5.25 -11.39
C ASP A 10 -3.58 -6.14 -10.86
N PRO A 11 -4.10 -7.12 -11.62
CA PRO A 11 -5.28 -7.88 -11.21
C PRO A 11 -4.96 -8.97 -10.18
N GLU A 12 -4.13 -8.69 -9.20
CA GLU A 12 -3.90 -9.60 -8.09
C GLU A 12 -5.08 -9.58 -7.09
N LEU A 13 -5.21 -10.65 -6.30
CA LEU A 13 -6.34 -10.82 -5.39
C LEU A 13 -6.35 -9.79 -4.27
N ASP A 14 -5.18 -9.42 -3.79
CA ASP A 14 -5.01 -8.42 -2.73
C ASP A 14 -5.03 -6.99 -3.26
N ASP A 15 -4.61 -6.72 -4.52
CA ASP A 15 -4.87 -5.44 -5.21
C ASP A 15 -6.36 -5.14 -5.29
N ASN A 16 -7.19 -6.13 -5.66
CA ASN A 16 -8.63 -5.98 -5.66
C ASN A 16 -9.16 -5.52 -4.28
N ASN A 17 -8.71 -6.17 -3.21
CA ASN A 17 -9.13 -5.84 -1.85
C ASN A 17 -8.58 -4.47 -1.40
N THR A 18 -7.31 -4.20 -1.71
CA THR A 18 -6.64 -2.93 -1.48
C THR A 18 -7.39 -1.77 -2.13
N LEU A 19 -7.79 -1.94 -3.39
CA LEU A 19 -8.50 -0.89 -4.13
C LEU A 19 -9.91 -0.64 -3.59
N ILE A 20 -10.61 -1.68 -3.09
CA ILE A 20 -11.90 -1.52 -2.39
C ILE A 20 -11.71 -0.63 -1.17
N ARG A 21 -10.67 -0.85 -0.38
CA ARG A 21 -10.32 0.03 0.75
C ARG A 21 -9.99 1.43 0.24
N ALA A 22 -9.17 1.59 -0.79
CA ALA A 22 -8.76 2.88 -1.31
C ALA A 22 -9.95 3.76 -1.74
N VAL A 23 -10.94 3.22 -2.45
CA VAL A 23 -12.12 4.00 -2.86
C VAL A 23 -12.99 4.41 -1.67
N LEU A 24 -13.04 3.61 -0.60
CA LEU A 24 -13.71 3.98 0.66
C LEU A 24 -12.96 5.06 1.43
N TYR A 25 -11.67 5.25 1.18
CA TYR A 25 -10.84 6.31 1.76
C TYR A 25 -10.65 7.51 0.82
N SER A 26 -11.34 7.56 -0.32
CA SER A 26 -11.27 8.67 -1.28
C SER A 26 -11.82 10.00 -0.74
N SER A 27 -12.46 9.98 0.42
CA SER A 27 -12.80 11.19 1.18
C SER A 27 -11.59 11.83 1.89
N ASP A 28 -10.50 11.09 2.11
CA ASP A 28 -9.32 11.55 2.85
C ASP A 28 -8.20 12.02 1.93
N PHE A 29 -8.04 11.41 0.77
CA PHE A 29 -7.08 11.80 -0.25
C PHE A 29 -7.74 11.95 -1.62
N LYS A 30 -7.10 12.67 -2.53
CA LYS A 30 -7.62 12.92 -3.86
C LYS A 30 -7.09 11.90 -4.85
N ILE A 31 -7.95 11.03 -5.33
CA ILE A 31 -7.61 10.09 -6.41
C ILE A 31 -7.52 10.88 -7.72
N GLU A 32 -6.33 10.94 -8.30
CA GLU A 32 -6.03 11.57 -9.60
C GLU A 32 -5.94 10.55 -10.73
N GLY A 33 -5.77 9.27 -10.41
CA GLY A 33 -5.76 8.17 -11.36
C GLY A 33 -5.96 6.83 -10.70
N LEU A 34 -6.65 5.92 -11.40
CA LEU A 34 -6.78 4.49 -11.11
C LEU A 34 -6.32 3.76 -12.37
N VAL A 35 -5.13 3.15 -12.30
CA VAL A 35 -4.42 2.75 -13.52
C VAL A 35 -4.12 1.27 -13.50
N TYR A 36 -4.63 0.54 -14.50
CA TYR A 36 -4.26 -0.85 -14.73
C TYR A 36 -2.76 -0.96 -15.01
N ALA A 37 -2.06 -1.83 -14.31
CA ALA A 37 -0.64 -2.09 -14.44
C ALA A 37 -0.35 -3.56 -14.74
N SER A 38 0.89 -3.88 -14.98
CA SER A 38 1.44 -5.24 -15.02
C SER A 38 2.48 -5.42 -13.93
N SER A 39 2.80 -6.68 -13.63
CA SER A 39 3.90 -7.06 -12.76
C SER A 39 4.55 -8.36 -13.24
N GLU A 40 5.54 -8.87 -12.51
CA GLU A 40 6.06 -10.23 -12.70
C GLU A 40 4.99 -11.32 -12.50
N PHE A 41 3.90 -10.98 -11.80
CA PHE A 41 2.82 -11.90 -11.47
C PHE A 41 1.65 -11.84 -12.47
N HIS A 42 1.48 -10.72 -13.16
CA HIS A 42 0.32 -10.47 -14.02
C HIS A 42 0.66 -9.58 -15.21
N TRP A 43 0.43 -10.03 -16.44
CA TRP A 43 0.50 -9.20 -17.64
C TRP A 43 -0.42 -9.73 -18.76
N LYS A 44 -0.97 -8.79 -19.53
CA LYS A 44 -2.07 -9.04 -20.47
C LYS A 44 -1.63 -9.63 -21.81
N GLY A 45 -0.39 -9.36 -22.23
CA GLY A 45 0.06 -9.57 -23.59
C GLY A 45 -0.20 -8.37 -24.49
N ASP A 46 0.36 -8.42 -25.70
CA ASP A 46 0.28 -7.32 -26.69
C ASP A 46 -0.93 -7.43 -27.65
N GLY A 47 -1.76 -8.44 -27.48
CA GLY A 47 -2.89 -8.72 -28.37
C GLY A 47 -2.51 -9.19 -29.78
N LYS A 48 -1.20 -9.29 -30.11
CA LYS A 48 -0.68 -9.69 -31.43
C LYS A 48 -0.26 -11.17 -31.47
N GLY A 49 -0.40 -11.86 -30.34
CA GLY A 49 -0.01 -13.27 -30.21
C GLY A 49 1.47 -13.48 -29.90
N THR A 50 2.21 -12.42 -29.56
CA THR A 50 3.59 -12.55 -29.07
C THR A 50 3.60 -13.35 -27.78
N THR A 51 4.55 -14.27 -27.68
CA THR A 51 4.74 -15.09 -26.46
C THR A 51 6.02 -14.71 -25.76
N GLN A 52 5.99 -14.70 -24.42
CA GLN A 52 7.18 -14.43 -23.60
C GLN A 52 7.32 -15.41 -22.45
N TYR A 53 8.56 -15.61 -22.02
CA TYR A 53 8.88 -16.25 -20.75
C TYR A 53 8.76 -15.25 -19.62
N LEU A 54 8.46 -15.74 -18.40
CA LEU A 54 8.53 -14.93 -17.20
C LEU A 54 9.98 -14.51 -16.94
N LYS A 55 10.24 -13.23 -16.72
CA LYS A 55 11.59 -12.71 -16.50
C LYS A 55 12.09 -13.06 -15.11
N THR A 56 11.22 -12.98 -14.12
CA THR A 56 11.52 -13.30 -12.73
C THR A 56 11.03 -14.69 -12.38
N GLY A 57 11.87 -15.44 -11.70
CA GLY A 57 11.81 -16.89 -11.67
C GLY A 57 10.79 -17.54 -10.75
N GLN A 58 9.94 -16.78 -10.05
CA GLN A 58 9.11 -17.36 -8.99
C GLN A 58 8.13 -18.43 -9.50
N TYR A 59 7.56 -18.23 -10.69
CA TYR A 59 6.59 -19.14 -11.31
C TYR A 59 7.15 -19.95 -12.49
N ASN A 60 8.36 -19.67 -12.95
CA ASN A 60 8.99 -20.42 -14.06
C ASN A 60 9.11 -21.93 -13.79
N ARG A 61 9.09 -22.34 -12.53
CA ARG A 61 9.15 -23.75 -12.10
C ARG A 61 8.00 -24.61 -12.62
N TYR A 62 6.88 -24.01 -13.02
CA TYR A 62 5.76 -24.77 -13.60
C TYR A 62 5.91 -24.97 -15.11
N ALA A 63 6.92 -24.36 -15.72
CA ALA A 63 7.15 -24.40 -17.17
C ALA A 63 5.88 -24.03 -17.99
N LEU A 64 5.06 -23.13 -17.47
CA LEU A 64 3.78 -22.74 -18.08
C LEU A 64 3.96 -21.81 -19.26
N CYS A 65 5.08 -21.07 -19.31
CA CYS A 65 5.44 -20.18 -20.40
C CYS A 65 6.46 -20.84 -21.35
N PRO A 66 6.53 -20.42 -22.64
CA PRO A 66 6.14 -19.10 -23.13
C PRO A 66 4.63 -18.90 -23.24
N CYS A 67 4.15 -17.76 -22.73
CA CYS A 67 2.74 -17.41 -22.64
C CYS A 67 2.40 -16.19 -23.48
N LYS A 68 1.14 -16.09 -23.96
CA LYS A 68 0.62 -14.87 -24.60
C LYS A 68 0.13 -13.85 -23.60
N SER A 69 -0.31 -14.31 -22.45
CA SER A 69 -0.68 -13.53 -21.26
C SER A 69 -0.31 -14.34 -20.03
N TRP A 70 -0.17 -13.69 -18.90
CA TRP A 70 0.16 -14.35 -17.65
C TRP A 70 -0.77 -13.87 -16.54
N ARG A 71 -1.66 -14.76 -16.07
CA ARG A 71 -2.61 -14.51 -14.98
C ARG A 71 -3.37 -13.17 -15.14
N PHE A 72 -3.78 -12.83 -16.37
CA PHE A 72 -4.47 -11.61 -16.72
C PHE A 72 -5.56 -11.94 -17.75
N MET A 73 -6.81 -11.62 -17.44
CA MET A 73 -7.95 -11.88 -18.33
C MET A 73 -7.99 -10.86 -19.48
N ASP A 74 -8.41 -11.30 -20.67
CA ASP A 74 -8.57 -10.39 -21.82
C ASP A 74 -9.60 -9.29 -21.55
N ASP A 75 -10.66 -9.63 -20.81
CA ASP A 75 -11.76 -8.74 -20.43
C ASP A 75 -11.64 -8.24 -18.98
N GLU A 76 -10.42 -8.17 -18.42
CA GLU A 76 -10.17 -7.73 -17.06
C GLU A 76 -10.74 -6.35 -16.78
N ARG A 77 -11.51 -6.23 -15.70
CA ARG A 77 -12.25 -5.04 -15.33
C ARG A 77 -12.28 -4.78 -13.82
N PHE A 78 -11.35 -5.32 -13.04
CA PHE A 78 -11.47 -5.24 -11.57
C PHE A 78 -11.55 -3.79 -11.08
N ILE A 79 -10.77 -2.85 -11.66
CA ILE A 79 -10.85 -1.42 -11.32
C ILE A 79 -12.22 -0.84 -11.70
N ASP A 80 -12.69 -1.11 -12.92
CA ASP A 80 -14.01 -0.65 -13.38
C ASP A 80 -15.13 -1.22 -12.49
N ASN A 81 -15.07 -2.51 -12.16
CA ASN A 81 -16.07 -3.18 -11.32
C ASN A 81 -16.15 -2.55 -9.92
N ILE A 82 -15.00 -2.19 -9.35
CA ILE A 82 -14.95 -1.51 -8.05
C ILE A 82 -15.52 -0.09 -8.15
N VAL A 83 -15.21 0.65 -9.22
CA VAL A 83 -15.77 1.99 -9.45
C VAL A 83 -17.28 1.94 -9.72
N ASP A 84 -17.77 0.93 -10.44
CA ASP A 84 -19.19 0.71 -10.64
C ASP A 84 -19.91 0.37 -9.31
N ALA A 85 -19.31 -0.50 -8.48
CA ALA A 85 -19.80 -0.80 -7.12
C ALA A 85 -19.77 0.42 -6.18
N TYR A 86 -18.73 1.25 -6.30
CA TYR A 86 -18.68 2.53 -5.60
C TYR A 86 -19.82 3.46 -6.03
N ALA A 87 -20.16 3.50 -7.32
CA ALA A 87 -21.26 4.32 -7.82
C ALA A 87 -22.61 3.91 -7.19
N GLU A 88 -22.84 2.62 -6.98
CA GLU A 88 -24.03 2.13 -6.26
C GLU A 88 -24.03 2.55 -4.78
N ALA A 89 -22.86 2.56 -4.13
CA ALA A 89 -22.68 2.93 -2.72
C ALA A 89 -22.68 4.45 -2.48
N TYR A 90 -22.30 5.24 -3.48
CA TYR A 90 -22.07 6.69 -3.36
C TYR A 90 -23.26 7.48 -2.76
N PRO A 91 -24.55 7.21 -3.10
CA PRO A 91 -25.67 7.93 -2.49
C PRO A 91 -25.68 7.87 -0.96
N ASN A 92 -25.17 6.75 -0.39
CA ASN A 92 -25.03 6.57 1.04
C ASN A 92 -23.74 7.21 1.56
N LEU A 93 -22.60 6.91 0.94
CA LEU A 93 -21.28 7.41 1.36
C LEU A 93 -21.25 8.93 1.53
N LYS A 94 -21.81 9.70 0.57
CA LYS A 94 -21.84 11.16 0.62
C LYS A 94 -22.68 11.74 1.78
N VAL A 95 -23.59 10.96 2.35
CA VAL A 95 -24.37 11.36 3.54
C VAL A 95 -23.47 11.38 4.78
N HIS A 96 -22.55 10.42 4.87
CA HIS A 96 -21.63 10.26 5.99
C HIS A 96 -20.41 11.19 5.86
N ASN A 97 -19.92 11.39 4.62
CA ASN A 97 -18.83 12.35 4.36
C ASN A 97 -19.01 13.01 2.98
N PRO A 98 -19.31 14.32 2.93
CA PRO A 98 -19.48 15.05 1.67
C PRO A 98 -18.19 15.17 0.84
N GLY A 99 -17.04 14.77 1.40
CA GLY A 99 -15.75 14.79 0.74
C GLY A 99 -15.51 13.64 -0.24
N TYR A 100 -16.43 12.68 -0.35
CA TYR A 100 -16.35 11.61 -1.36
C TYR A 100 -16.49 12.18 -2.78
N PRO A 101 -15.59 11.78 -3.73
CA PRO A 101 -15.72 12.18 -5.14
C PRO A 101 -16.97 11.58 -5.77
N THR A 102 -17.53 12.25 -6.77
CA THR A 102 -18.64 11.68 -7.52
C THR A 102 -18.21 10.44 -8.31
N PRO A 103 -19.11 9.50 -8.60
CA PRO A 103 -18.80 8.33 -9.43
C PRO A 103 -18.24 8.70 -10.81
N GLY A 104 -18.75 9.77 -11.42
CA GLY A 104 -18.26 10.26 -12.71
C GLY A 104 -16.81 10.77 -12.62
N GLU A 105 -16.44 11.43 -11.53
CA GLU A 105 -15.05 11.83 -11.28
C GLU A 105 -14.14 10.62 -11.18
N LEU A 106 -14.47 9.60 -10.40
CA LEU A 106 -13.65 8.38 -10.28
C LEU A 106 -13.57 7.62 -11.62
N LYS A 107 -14.70 7.45 -12.31
CA LYS A 107 -14.74 6.76 -13.60
C LYS A 107 -13.87 7.44 -14.66
N SER A 108 -13.80 8.76 -14.67
CA SER A 108 -12.94 9.51 -15.57
C SER A 108 -11.44 9.29 -15.32
N LYS A 109 -11.09 8.82 -14.13
CA LYS A 109 -9.70 8.56 -13.68
C LYS A 109 -9.21 7.15 -13.97
N VAL A 110 -10.10 6.23 -14.38
CA VAL A 110 -9.70 4.87 -14.76
C VAL A 110 -8.97 4.93 -16.10
N LYS A 111 -7.75 4.39 -16.15
CA LYS A 111 -6.88 4.39 -17.34
C LYS A 111 -6.13 3.06 -17.47
N TRP A 112 -5.88 2.67 -18.71
CA TRP A 112 -4.97 1.58 -19.00
C TRP A 112 -3.52 2.08 -19.00
N GLY A 113 -2.68 1.43 -18.20
CA GLY A 113 -1.24 1.66 -18.18
C GLY A 113 -0.48 0.69 -19.08
N ASN A 114 0.77 0.44 -18.74
CA ASN A 114 1.63 -0.49 -19.47
C ASN A 114 1.39 -1.93 -18.95
N VAL A 115 0.50 -2.65 -19.62
CA VAL A 115 0.03 -3.99 -19.20
C VAL A 115 0.45 -5.11 -20.13
N ALA A 116 1.13 -4.78 -21.26
CA ALA A 116 1.44 -5.75 -22.31
C ALA A 116 2.35 -6.88 -21.77
N PHE A 117 3.43 -6.51 -21.10
CA PHE A 117 4.38 -7.48 -20.54
C PHE A 117 5.01 -6.94 -19.25
N GLU A 118 5.60 -7.83 -18.48
CA GLU A 118 6.38 -7.48 -17.30
C GLU A 118 7.48 -6.47 -17.64
N GLY A 119 7.42 -5.28 -17.01
CA GLY A 119 8.41 -4.23 -17.17
C GLY A 119 8.52 -3.65 -18.58
N ASP A 120 7.50 -3.77 -19.43
CA ASP A 120 7.47 -3.10 -20.73
C ASP A 120 6.98 -1.65 -20.58
N PHE A 121 7.87 -0.71 -20.86
CA PHE A 121 7.59 0.73 -20.93
C PHE A 121 8.02 1.34 -22.27
N SER A 122 7.91 0.56 -23.35
CA SER A 122 8.30 0.98 -24.70
C SER A 122 7.32 1.98 -25.33
N GLN A 123 6.03 1.91 -24.97
CA GLN A 123 4.97 2.69 -25.59
C GLN A 123 4.21 3.56 -24.57
N ASP A 124 3.80 4.75 -25.01
CA ASP A 124 2.88 5.59 -24.25
C ASP A 124 1.51 4.91 -24.15
N THR A 125 0.90 5.05 -22.98
CA THR A 125 -0.43 4.55 -22.65
C THR A 125 -1.28 5.69 -22.08
N GLU A 126 -2.59 5.47 -21.94
CA GLU A 126 -3.46 6.45 -21.28
C GLU A 126 -2.98 6.74 -19.83
N GLY A 127 -2.56 5.69 -19.11
CA GLY A 127 -2.06 5.80 -17.75
C GLY A 127 -0.74 6.55 -17.65
N SER A 128 0.24 6.24 -18.52
CA SER A 128 1.51 6.97 -18.55
C SER A 128 1.34 8.42 -18.96
N ASN A 129 0.43 8.70 -19.92
CA ASN A 129 0.10 10.06 -20.33
C ASN A 129 -0.62 10.85 -19.24
N LEU A 130 -1.51 10.21 -18.45
CA LEU A 130 -2.12 10.83 -17.28
C LEU A 130 -1.06 11.24 -16.25
N ILE A 131 -0.16 10.33 -15.88
CA ILE A 131 0.92 10.62 -14.93
C ILE A 131 1.81 11.75 -15.45
N LYS A 132 2.23 11.67 -16.72
CA LYS A 132 3.00 12.75 -17.40
C LYS A 132 2.30 14.09 -17.31
N ALA A 133 1.01 14.15 -17.63
CA ALA A 133 0.23 15.39 -17.60
C ALA A 133 0.15 15.98 -16.19
N LEU A 134 -0.09 15.14 -15.17
CA LEU A 134 -0.13 15.54 -13.77
C LEU A 134 1.23 16.03 -13.25
N LEU A 135 2.34 15.45 -13.70
CA LEU A 135 3.68 15.91 -13.34
C LEU A 135 4.02 17.26 -13.97
N LEU A 136 3.56 17.52 -15.18
CA LEU A 136 3.83 18.73 -15.93
C LEU A 136 2.82 19.86 -15.67
N ASP A 137 1.69 19.59 -15.01
CA ASP A 137 0.68 20.62 -14.72
C ASP A 137 1.21 21.75 -13.83
N LYS A 138 0.42 22.82 -13.66
CA LYS A 138 0.79 24.00 -12.86
C LYS A 138 0.69 23.78 -11.35
N ASN A 139 0.07 22.68 -10.90
CA ASN A 139 -0.04 22.38 -9.50
C ASN A 139 1.34 22.00 -8.93
N VAL A 140 1.79 22.69 -7.90
CA VAL A 140 3.11 22.47 -7.26
C VAL A 140 3.07 21.41 -6.15
N GLU A 141 1.88 21.00 -5.75
CA GLU A 141 1.67 19.98 -4.71
C GLU A 141 2.28 18.64 -5.10
N PRO A 142 2.81 17.89 -4.13
CA PRO A 142 3.30 16.54 -4.38
C PRO A 142 2.24 15.65 -5.04
N LEU A 143 2.68 14.83 -5.96
CA LEU A 143 1.91 13.74 -6.56
C LEU A 143 2.49 12.43 -6.05
N TYR A 144 1.71 11.73 -5.25
CA TYR A 144 2.02 10.39 -4.81
C TYR A 144 1.56 9.40 -5.89
N VAL A 145 2.43 8.50 -6.29
CA VAL A 145 2.06 7.38 -7.15
C VAL A 145 2.30 6.10 -6.36
N THR A 146 1.21 5.46 -5.93
CA THR A 146 1.31 4.13 -5.33
C THR A 146 1.47 3.11 -6.44
N VAL A 147 2.48 2.26 -6.30
CA VAL A 147 2.81 1.23 -7.28
C VAL A 147 2.53 -0.11 -6.62
N GLU A 148 1.35 -0.65 -6.90
CA GLU A 148 0.82 -1.87 -6.29
C GLU A 148 1.20 -3.11 -7.11
N GLY A 149 1.46 -2.94 -8.40
CA GLY A 149 2.14 -3.90 -9.28
C GLY A 149 3.55 -3.45 -9.66
N GLY A 150 3.87 -3.49 -10.96
CA GLY A 150 5.15 -3.00 -11.51
C GLY A 150 5.16 -1.49 -11.76
N ALA A 151 6.34 -0.90 -11.82
CA ALA A 151 6.53 0.54 -12.02
C ALA A 151 6.64 0.96 -13.51
N SER A 152 6.43 0.05 -14.45
CA SER A 152 6.59 0.29 -15.91
C SER A 152 5.78 1.48 -16.43
N THR A 153 4.55 1.69 -15.93
CA THR A 153 3.73 2.84 -16.33
C THR A 153 4.33 4.17 -15.86
N VAL A 154 4.89 4.22 -14.65
CA VAL A 154 5.62 5.39 -14.14
C VAL A 154 6.91 5.61 -14.92
N ALA A 155 7.66 4.54 -15.19
CA ALA A 155 8.86 4.57 -16.00
C ALA A 155 8.56 5.13 -17.40
N ARG A 156 7.44 4.71 -18.02
CA ARG A 156 7.03 5.26 -19.35
C ARG A 156 6.71 6.74 -19.27
N ALA A 157 5.97 7.19 -18.27
CA ALA A 157 5.66 8.62 -18.10
C ALA A 157 6.95 9.45 -18.00
N LEU A 158 7.90 9.01 -17.17
CA LEU A 158 9.19 9.67 -17.01
C LEU A 158 10.04 9.64 -18.28
N LYS A 159 10.07 8.49 -18.98
CA LYS A 159 10.77 8.34 -20.26
C LYS A 159 10.17 9.26 -21.34
N SER A 160 8.85 9.36 -21.43
CA SER A 160 8.17 10.24 -22.37
C SER A 160 8.47 11.73 -22.09
N ILE A 161 8.61 12.13 -20.82
CA ILE A 161 9.08 13.47 -20.44
C ILE A 161 10.53 13.68 -20.90
N TYR A 162 11.41 12.71 -20.65
CA TYR A 162 12.80 12.76 -21.10
C TYR A 162 12.92 12.89 -22.63
N GLU A 163 12.22 12.04 -23.38
CA GLU A 163 12.20 12.05 -24.85
C GLU A 163 11.73 13.41 -25.40
N GLN A 164 10.76 14.03 -24.73
CA GLN A 164 10.21 15.32 -25.18
C GLN A 164 11.12 16.50 -24.85
N TYR A 165 11.80 16.52 -23.71
CA TYR A 165 12.45 17.72 -23.18
C TYR A 165 13.96 17.62 -23.07
N SER A 166 14.60 16.46 -23.10
CA SER A 166 16.04 16.29 -22.80
C SER A 166 16.97 17.08 -23.72
N LYS A 167 16.52 17.38 -24.96
CA LYS A 167 17.28 18.16 -25.94
C LYS A 167 16.85 19.64 -26.01
N THR A 168 16.01 20.09 -25.07
CA THR A 168 15.51 21.48 -25.04
C THR A 168 16.19 22.28 -23.93
N PRO A 169 16.22 23.63 -24.05
CA PRO A 169 16.75 24.48 -22.97
C PRO A 169 16.00 24.34 -21.65
N GLN A 170 14.76 23.87 -21.65
CA GLN A 170 13.92 23.71 -20.46
C GLN A 170 14.20 22.42 -19.68
N TRP A 171 15.05 21.53 -20.19
CA TRP A 171 15.23 20.19 -19.60
C TRP A 171 15.53 20.23 -18.09
N ARG A 172 16.50 21.04 -17.69
CA ARG A 172 16.89 21.12 -16.29
C ARG A 172 15.74 21.54 -15.38
N GLU A 173 15.00 22.56 -15.77
CA GLU A 173 13.83 23.05 -15.02
C GLU A 173 12.74 21.98 -14.92
N ILE A 174 12.46 21.31 -16.04
CA ILE A 174 11.46 20.24 -16.10
C ILE A 174 11.88 19.05 -15.22
N GLN A 175 13.14 18.63 -15.31
CA GLN A 175 13.66 17.53 -14.50
C GLN A 175 13.58 17.83 -13.00
N GLU A 176 14.01 19.02 -12.58
CA GLU A 176 13.92 19.46 -11.20
C GLU A 176 12.46 19.55 -10.72
N LYS A 177 11.55 20.07 -11.54
CA LYS A 177 10.13 20.15 -11.25
C LYS A 177 9.52 18.74 -11.03
N VAL A 178 9.76 17.83 -11.95
CA VAL A 178 9.24 16.45 -11.90
C VAL A 178 9.80 15.72 -10.69
N SER A 179 11.11 15.81 -10.43
CA SER A 179 11.76 15.14 -9.30
C SER A 179 11.25 15.63 -7.94
N ARG A 180 10.95 16.93 -7.82
CA ARG A 180 10.36 17.47 -6.58
C ARG A 180 8.91 17.06 -6.37
N LYS A 181 8.16 16.92 -7.46
CA LYS A 181 6.72 16.70 -7.43
C LYS A 181 6.36 15.23 -7.27
N LEU A 182 7.11 14.34 -7.91
CA LEU A 182 6.84 12.91 -7.89
C LEU A 182 7.35 12.26 -6.60
N ILE A 183 6.45 11.55 -5.93
CA ILE A 183 6.79 10.65 -4.81
C ILE A 183 6.22 9.27 -5.15
N ILE A 184 7.10 8.30 -5.34
CA ILE A 184 6.71 6.91 -5.61
C ILE A 184 6.61 6.15 -4.29
N VAL A 185 5.51 5.45 -4.08
CA VAL A 185 5.27 4.59 -2.91
C VAL A 185 5.02 3.17 -3.40
N PRO A 186 6.08 2.38 -3.59
CA PRO A 186 5.94 1.05 -4.17
C PRO A 186 5.65 -0.04 -3.13
N SER A 187 4.89 -1.03 -3.54
CA SER A 187 4.79 -2.33 -2.87
C SER A 187 5.85 -3.30 -3.44
N GLY A 188 7.11 -2.90 -3.39
CA GLY A 188 8.23 -3.59 -4.01
C GLY A 188 8.54 -3.10 -5.43
N ASP A 189 9.53 -3.73 -6.06
CA ASP A 189 9.90 -3.52 -7.47
C ASP A 189 9.52 -4.79 -8.26
N GLN A 190 8.22 -4.90 -8.56
CA GLN A 190 7.62 -6.14 -9.07
C GLN A 190 7.85 -6.39 -10.57
N ASP A 191 8.53 -5.48 -11.26
CA ASP A 191 8.88 -5.62 -12.69
C ASP A 191 10.31 -5.18 -13.01
N GLY A 192 11.09 -4.80 -11.98
CA GLY A 192 12.47 -4.37 -12.09
C GLY A 192 12.68 -2.97 -12.68
N THR A 193 11.63 -2.24 -13.07
CA THR A 193 11.79 -0.94 -13.73
C THR A 193 12.15 0.18 -12.77
N LEU A 194 11.83 0.05 -11.49
CA LEU A 194 12.27 0.99 -10.48
C LEU A 194 13.79 0.98 -10.35
N ALA A 195 14.41 -0.20 -10.30
CA ALA A 195 15.85 -0.37 -10.20
C ALA A 195 16.58 -0.11 -11.52
N SER A 196 16.05 -0.61 -12.66
CA SER A 196 16.73 -0.57 -13.94
C SER A 196 16.61 0.77 -14.67
N TYR A 197 15.51 1.48 -14.50
CA TYR A 197 15.27 2.75 -15.22
C TYR A 197 15.06 3.96 -14.31
N ILE A 198 14.12 3.89 -13.36
CA ILE A 198 13.73 5.10 -12.61
C ILE A 198 14.89 5.62 -11.75
N ARG A 199 15.49 4.76 -10.92
CA ARG A 199 16.59 5.18 -10.04
C ARG A 199 17.81 5.70 -10.78
N PRO A 200 18.34 5.06 -11.85
CA PRO A 200 19.48 5.55 -12.59
C PRO A 200 19.24 6.87 -13.34
N ASN A 201 18.06 7.05 -13.92
CA ASN A 201 17.77 8.19 -14.78
C ASN A 201 17.09 9.37 -14.06
N TRP A 202 16.43 9.10 -12.92
CA TRP A 202 15.71 10.06 -12.10
C TRP A 202 16.11 9.96 -10.62
N PRO A 203 17.41 10.12 -10.29
CA PRO A 203 17.93 9.84 -8.93
C PRO A 203 17.35 10.75 -7.84
N ASP A 204 16.82 11.92 -8.21
CA ASP A 204 16.22 12.88 -7.28
C ASP A 204 14.72 12.65 -7.02
N VAL A 205 14.10 11.70 -7.74
CA VAL A 205 12.73 11.29 -7.46
C VAL A 205 12.68 10.55 -6.13
N LYS A 206 11.78 10.97 -5.25
CA LYS A 206 11.61 10.33 -3.95
C LYS A 206 10.90 9.00 -4.09
N VAL A 207 11.51 7.96 -3.53
CA VAL A 207 10.88 6.64 -3.36
C VAL A 207 10.72 6.41 -1.87
N VAL A 208 9.48 6.26 -1.42
CA VAL A 208 9.10 6.17 0.00
C VAL A 208 8.53 4.80 0.28
N GLN A 209 9.05 4.10 1.28
CA GLN A 209 8.47 2.87 1.80
C GLN A 209 8.20 3.02 3.28
N PHE A 210 6.97 2.74 3.68
CA PHE A 210 6.57 2.71 5.07
C PHE A 210 6.78 1.30 5.64
N MET A 211 7.26 1.24 6.89
CA MET A 211 7.62 -0.02 7.54
C MET A 211 7.14 -0.05 9.00
N GLY A 212 6.78 -1.23 9.47
CA GLY A 212 6.40 -1.45 10.87
C GLY A 212 4.98 -0.99 11.22
N GLY A 213 4.15 -0.70 10.22
CA GLY A 213 2.73 -0.43 10.38
C GLY A 213 1.88 -1.69 10.46
N VAL A 214 0.57 -1.51 10.30
CA VAL A 214 -0.39 -2.61 10.24
C VAL A 214 -0.06 -3.53 9.08
N SER A 215 -0.01 -4.82 9.34
CA SER A 215 0.16 -5.83 8.30
C SER A 215 -1.20 -6.20 7.72
N PHE A 216 -1.36 -5.98 6.41
CA PHE A 216 -2.54 -6.39 5.65
C PHE A 216 -2.22 -7.42 4.57
N GLY A 217 -0.97 -7.85 4.42
CA GLY A 217 -0.57 -8.82 3.41
C GLY A 217 -1.09 -10.22 3.65
N TYR A 218 -0.84 -11.08 2.70
CA TYR A 218 -1.15 -12.51 2.82
C TYR A 218 -0.53 -13.11 4.09
N GLY A 219 -1.36 -13.78 4.91
CA GLY A 219 -0.90 -14.37 6.16
C GLY A 219 -0.72 -13.38 7.32
N ALA A 220 -1.29 -12.18 7.26
CA ALA A 220 -1.29 -11.18 8.33
C ALA A 220 -1.72 -11.76 9.69
N GLN A 221 -2.61 -12.77 9.69
CA GLN A 221 -3.04 -13.52 10.87
C GLN A 221 -1.88 -14.13 11.67
N ASN A 222 -0.76 -14.44 10.99
CA ASN A 222 0.41 -15.06 11.60
C ASN A 222 1.36 -14.05 12.26
N THR A 223 1.16 -12.75 12.00
CA THR A 223 2.04 -11.67 12.46
C THR A 223 1.38 -10.74 13.48
N THR A 224 0.12 -11.00 13.84
CA THR A 224 -0.64 -10.21 14.81
C THR A 224 -0.78 -10.91 16.15
N THR A 225 -1.22 -10.17 17.20
CA THR A 225 -1.53 -10.73 18.50
C THR A 225 -2.80 -11.58 18.47
N ASP A 226 -2.97 -12.49 19.43
CA ASP A 226 -4.15 -13.36 19.48
C ASP A 226 -5.47 -12.56 19.58
N GLU A 227 -5.46 -11.45 20.31
CA GLU A 227 -6.61 -10.54 20.44
C GLU A 227 -7.02 -9.93 19.09
N ASN A 228 -6.05 -9.62 18.26
CA ASN A 228 -6.28 -9.00 16.95
C ASN A 228 -6.66 -9.99 15.84
N LYS A 229 -6.51 -11.31 16.07
CA LYS A 229 -6.89 -12.33 15.06
C LYS A 229 -8.37 -12.31 14.73
N VAL A 230 -9.21 -11.79 15.62
CA VAL A 230 -10.65 -11.64 15.37
C VAL A 230 -10.94 -10.85 14.10
N TYR A 231 -10.15 -9.81 13.80
CA TYR A 231 -10.31 -8.97 12.61
C TYR A 231 -10.02 -9.66 11.28
N PHE A 232 -9.46 -10.86 11.32
CA PHE A 232 -9.15 -11.69 10.17
C PHE A 232 -10.01 -12.95 10.09
N SER A 233 -10.92 -13.13 11.05
CA SER A 233 -11.77 -14.32 11.13
C SER A 233 -12.89 -14.31 10.08
N PRO A 234 -13.40 -15.49 9.68
CA PRO A 234 -14.54 -15.59 8.76
C PRO A 234 -15.78 -14.85 9.26
N THR A 235 -16.06 -14.92 10.56
CA THR A 235 -17.21 -14.25 11.18
C THR A 235 -17.10 -12.74 11.02
N TRP A 236 -15.97 -12.16 11.40
CA TRP A 236 -15.76 -10.72 11.29
C TRP A 236 -15.82 -10.25 9.84
N THR A 237 -15.19 -10.99 8.94
CA THR A 237 -15.17 -10.65 7.50
C THR A 237 -16.58 -10.74 6.91
N GLN A 238 -17.35 -11.76 7.27
CA GLN A 238 -18.74 -11.92 6.82
C GLN A 238 -19.62 -10.75 7.30
N GLU A 239 -19.54 -10.41 8.58
CA GLU A 239 -20.40 -9.40 9.20
C GLU A 239 -20.02 -7.98 8.81
N ASN A 240 -18.74 -7.69 8.69
CA ASN A 240 -18.23 -6.32 8.52
C ASN A 240 -17.80 -5.96 7.10
N VAL A 241 -17.59 -6.98 6.25
CA VAL A 241 -17.13 -6.75 4.87
C VAL A 241 -18.13 -7.33 3.86
N LEU A 242 -18.25 -8.66 3.77
CA LEU A 242 -18.98 -9.33 2.69
C LEU A 242 -20.49 -8.99 2.66
N SER A 243 -21.10 -8.75 3.82
CA SER A 243 -22.51 -8.34 3.93
C SER A 243 -22.77 -6.86 3.63
N ARG A 244 -21.72 -6.06 3.32
CA ARG A 244 -21.78 -4.61 3.20
C ARG A 244 -21.94 -4.12 1.76
N GLY A 245 -22.98 -4.62 1.08
CA GLY A 245 -23.41 -4.11 -0.22
C GLY A 245 -22.45 -4.43 -1.38
N PRO A 246 -22.49 -3.63 -2.45
CA PRO A 246 -21.79 -3.95 -3.69
C PRO A 246 -20.27 -4.03 -3.53
N LEU A 247 -19.65 -3.11 -2.78
CA LEU A 247 -18.20 -3.13 -2.54
C LEU A 247 -17.78 -4.36 -1.72
N GLY A 248 -18.53 -4.70 -0.66
CA GLY A 248 -18.24 -5.88 0.15
C GLY A 248 -18.36 -7.18 -0.64
N LYS A 249 -19.30 -7.27 -1.59
CA LYS A 249 -19.48 -8.45 -2.45
C LYS A 249 -18.29 -8.71 -3.39
N LEU A 250 -17.53 -7.68 -3.74
CA LEU A 250 -16.33 -7.81 -4.58
C LEU A 250 -15.08 -8.22 -3.77
N TYR A 251 -15.12 -8.09 -2.44
CA TYR A 251 -13.99 -8.41 -1.59
C TYR A 251 -13.65 -9.90 -1.64
N ARG A 252 -12.36 -10.24 -1.77
CA ARG A 252 -11.85 -11.61 -1.89
C ARG A 252 -11.48 -12.15 -0.52
N VAL A 253 -11.86 -13.41 -0.28
CA VAL A 253 -11.57 -14.12 0.97
C VAL A 253 -11.08 -15.54 0.69
N TRP A 254 -10.47 -16.19 1.67
CA TRP A 254 -10.07 -17.58 1.54
C TRP A 254 -11.24 -18.48 1.19
N GLY A 255 -11.01 -19.36 0.21
CA GLY A 255 -12.00 -20.37 -0.17
C GLY A 255 -13.27 -19.80 -0.78
N ASP A 256 -13.23 -18.62 -1.39
CA ASP A 256 -14.40 -17.99 -2.03
C ASP A 256 -14.81 -18.67 -3.34
N GLY A 257 -14.00 -19.58 -3.86
CA GLY A 257 -14.26 -20.35 -5.08
C GLY A 257 -14.09 -19.56 -6.38
N ARG A 258 -13.68 -18.29 -6.31
CA ARG A 258 -13.47 -17.44 -7.49
C ARG A 258 -12.00 -17.54 -7.93
N ILE A 259 -11.78 -18.00 -9.15
CA ILE A 259 -10.46 -18.10 -9.79
C ILE A 259 -10.25 -16.85 -10.62
N LEU A 260 -9.05 -16.24 -10.54
CA LEU A 260 -8.70 -15.08 -11.34
C LEU A 260 -8.66 -15.46 -12.83
N VAL A 261 -7.91 -16.51 -13.16
CA VAL A 261 -7.80 -17.04 -14.53
C VAL A 261 -8.17 -18.52 -14.54
N PRO A 262 -9.19 -18.93 -15.28
CA PRO A 262 -9.58 -20.32 -15.37
C PRO A 262 -8.40 -21.24 -15.76
N GLY A 263 -8.18 -22.29 -14.98
CA GLY A 263 -7.11 -23.24 -15.22
C GLY A 263 -5.72 -22.83 -14.68
N ASP A 264 -5.60 -21.72 -13.94
CA ASP A 264 -4.34 -21.34 -13.28
C ASP A 264 -3.97 -22.39 -12.20
N PRO A 265 -2.86 -23.14 -12.38
CA PRO A 265 -2.44 -24.17 -11.42
C PRO A 265 -1.71 -23.57 -10.21
N THR A 266 -1.51 -22.27 -10.16
CA THR A 266 -0.76 -21.59 -9.10
C THR A 266 -1.67 -20.95 -8.06
N GLU A 267 -2.91 -20.67 -8.38
CA GLU A 267 -3.89 -20.03 -7.50
C GLU A 267 -4.62 -21.07 -6.64
N TYR A 268 -4.25 -21.15 -5.36
CA TYR A 268 -4.86 -22.08 -4.41
C TYR A 268 -5.73 -21.38 -3.34
N PHE A 269 -5.75 -20.06 -3.28
CA PHE A 269 -6.49 -19.29 -2.27
C PHE A 269 -8.01 -19.47 -2.35
N GLN A 270 -8.54 -19.79 -3.53
CA GLN A 270 -9.96 -20.10 -3.73
C GLN A 270 -10.35 -21.47 -3.13
N LEU A 271 -9.38 -22.29 -2.72
CA LEU A 271 -9.60 -23.60 -2.10
C LEU A 271 -9.69 -23.50 -0.58
N SER A 272 -10.49 -24.32 0.04
CA SER A 272 -10.62 -24.45 1.48
C SER A 272 -10.74 -25.92 1.90
N GLY A 273 -10.42 -26.21 3.15
CA GLY A 273 -10.52 -27.57 3.69
C GLY A 273 -9.34 -28.49 3.37
N TYR A 274 -8.30 -27.98 2.70
CA TYR A 274 -7.08 -28.72 2.40
C TYR A 274 -5.94 -28.30 3.34
N THR A 275 -5.07 -29.25 3.68
CA THR A 275 -3.81 -28.96 4.37
C THR A 275 -2.76 -28.49 3.37
N LYS A 276 -1.69 -27.83 3.88
CA LYS A 276 -0.52 -27.47 3.06
C LYS A 276 0.04 -28.68 2.30
N ASP A 277 0.17 -29.82 2.97
CA ASP A 277 0.70 -31.04 2.37
C ASP A 277 -0.18 -31.60 1.25
N GLN A 278 -1.50 -31.52 1.42
CA GLN A 278 -2.45 -31.93 0.38
C GLN A 278 -2.34 -31.03 -0.85
N LEU A 279 -2.35 -29.71 -0.66
CA LEU A 279 -2.19 -28.75 -1.76
C LEU A 279 -0.83 -28.92 -2.47
N THR A 280 0.25 -29.14 -1.72
CA THR A 280 1.58 -29.39 -2.30
C THR A 280 1.58 -30.68 -3.14
N LYS A 281 0.94 -31.75 -2.68
CA LYS A 281 0.77 -33.00 -3.43
C LYS A 281 -0.09 -32.82 -4.68
N MET A 282 -1.03 -31.86 -4.68
CA MET A 282 -1.83 -31.49 -5.84
C MET A 282 -1.06 -30.60 -6.84
N GLY A 283 0.19 -30.25 -6.53
CA GLY A 283 1.05 -29.45 -7.40
C GLY A 283 1.08 -27.96 -7.11
N TYR A 284 0.33 -27.47 -6.11
CA TYR A 284 0.34 -26.05 -5.75
C TYR A 284 1.61 -25.65 -5.00
N LEU A 285 2.05 -24.42 -5.22
CA LEU A 285 3.06 -23.78 -4.40
C LEU A 285 2.38 -23.10 -3.20
N VAL A 286 2.46 -23.72 -2.05
CA VAL A 286 1.85 -23.20 -0.84
C VAL A 286 2.88 -22.41 -0.05
N TRP A 287 2.90 -21.10 -0.22
CA TRP A 287 3.79 -20.19 0.50
C TRP A 287 3.12 -19.55 1.75
N VAL A 288 1.80 -19.40 1.74
CA VAL A 288 1.00 -19.11 2.94
C VAL A 288 0.14 -20.33 3.26
N GLY A 289 0.12 -20.78 4.51
CA GLY A 289 -0.70 -21.92 4.93
C GLY A 289 -2.20 -21.66 4.69
N PRO A 290 -2.96 -22.69 4.29
CA PRO A 290 -4.40 -22.55 4.09
C PRO A 290 -5.10 -22.10 5.37
N LEU A 291 -6.08 -21.22 5.20
CA LEU A 291 -6.91 -20.69 6.27
C LEU A 291 -8.35 -21.18 6.12
N GLU A 292 -9.14 -20.96 7.15
CA GLU A 292 -10.57 -21.27 7.15
C GLU A 292 -11.29 -20.48 6.06
N LYS A 293 -12.29 -21.12 5.43
CA LYS A 293 -13.13 -20.48 4.41
C LYS A 293 -13.77 -19.20 4.97
N GLY A 294 -13.67 -18.12 4.20
CA GLY A 294 -14.17 -16.81 4.57
C GLY A 294 -13.20 -15.96 5.39
N SER A 295 -12.05 -16.50 5.76
CA SER A 295 -10.99 -15.71 6.42
C SER A 295 -10.46 -14.61 5.50
N PHE A 296 -9.95 -13.55 6.11
CA PHE A 296 -9.21 -12.49 5.42
C PHE A 296 -8.10 -13.07 4.52
N LEU A 297 -8.11 -12.69 3.26
CA LEU A 297 -7.14 -13.18 2.28
C LEU A 297 -5.86 -12.35 2.29
N GLY A 298 -5.99 -11.05 2.07
CA GLY A 298 -4.90 -10.09 1.97
C GLY A 298 -5.35 -8.76 1.37
N GLU A 299 -4.61 -7.73 1.69
CA GLU A 299 -4.61 -6.39 1.11
C GLU A 299 -3.16 -5.89 1.14
N GLY A 300 -2.24 -6.60 0.43
CA GLY A 300 -0.80 -6.39 0.57
C GLY A 300 -0.34 -4.97 0.29
N ASP A 301 -1.02 -4.29 -0.60
CA ASP A 301 -0.66 -2.97 -1.10
C ASP A 301 -1.29 -1.81 -0.31
N THR A 302 -2.20 -2.10 0.63
CA THR A 302 -2.82 -1.09 1.50
C THR A 302 -1.79 -0.24 2.25
N GLY A 303 -0.61 -0.81 2.57
CA GLY A 303 0.51 -0.10 3.17
C GLY A 303 1.01 1.09 2.35
N THR A 304 0.78 1.12 1.04
CA THR A 304 1.23 2.20 0.14
C THR A 304 0.48 3.51 0.36
N PHE A 305 -0.78 3.46 0.78
CA PHE A 305 -1.63 4.65 0.96
C PHE A 305 -2.24 4.83 2.35
N ILE A 306 -2.21 3.82 3.22
CA ILE A 306 -2.94 3.90 4.50
C ILE A 306 -2.47 5.07 5.41
N ASN A 307 -1.25 5.55 5.22
CA ASN A 307 -0.76 6.75 5.89
C ASN A 307 -1.36 8.07 5.36
N PHE A 308 -2.11 8.04 4.26
CA PHE A 308 -2.82 9.20 3.72
C PHE A 308 -4.18 9.43 4.40
N VAL A 309 -4.61 8.50 5.23
CA VAL A 309 -5.87 8.60 5.98
C VAL A 309 -5.82 9.74 6.98
N GLY A 310 -6.87 10.55 6.99
CA GLY A 310 -7.01 11.75 7.83
C GLY A 310 -7.35 11.45 9.28
N ASN A 311 -6.63 10.55 9.94
CA ASN A 311 -6.89 10.10 11.32
C ASN A 311 -6.23 10.99 12.41
N GLY A 312 -5.51 12.07 12.02
CA GLY A 312 -4.85 13.00 12.94
C GLY A 312 -3.38 12.68 13.25
N LEU A 313 -2.83 11.58 12.77
CA LEU A 313 -1.39 11.25 12.93
C LEU A 313 -0.49 12.02 11.96
N ASN A 314 -1.03 12.57 10.87
CA ASN A 314 -0.34 13.38 9.84
C ASN A 314 0.88 12.68 9.21
N ALA A 315 0.80 11.36 9.06
CA ALA A 315 1.93 10.55 8.61
C ALA A 315 2.35 10.83 7.15
N TYR A 316 1.47 11.34 6.29
CA TYR A 316 1.78 11.71 4.91
C TYR A 316 2.54 13.03 4.81
N GLU A 317 2.25 14.00 5.70
CA GLU A 317 2.96 15.29 5.74
C GLU A 317 4.38 15.11 6.28
N TYR A 318 4.52 14.22 7.24
CA TYR A 318 5.77 13.91 7.94
C TYR A 318 6.01 12.39 7.93
N PRO A 319 6.54 11.82 6.84
CA PRO A 319 6.67 10.35 6.71
C PRO A 319 7.46 9.67 7.82
N ASN A 320 8.38 10.40 8.47
CA ASN A 320 9.15 9.89 9.62
C ASN A 320 8.35 9.85 10.93
N TRP A 321 7.17 10.48 10.98
CA TRP A 321 6.34 10.49 12.18
C TRP A 321 5.56 9.21 12.37
N GLY A 322 5.34 8.47 11.29
CA GLY A 322 4.61 7.21 11.32
C GLY A 322 3.11 7.36 11.54
N GLY A 323 2.42 6.29 11.21
CA GLY A 323 0.97 6.15 11.30
C GLY A 323 0.56 4.69 11.12
N TRP A 324 -0.65 4.45 10.65
CA TRP A 324 -1.14 3.10 10.43
C TRP A 324 -0.28 2.28 9.45
N GLY A 325 0.33 2.91 8.45
CA GLY A 325 1.27 2.27 7.52
C GLY A 325 2.71 2.17 8.06
N GLY A 326 2.96 2.61 9.29
CA GLY A 326 4.30 2.64 9.87
C GLY A 326 5.08 3.91 9.57
N THR A 327 6.40 3.86 9.77
CA THR A 327 7.33 4.98 9.59
C THR A 327 8.21 4.82 8.36
N LEU A 328 8.66 5.93 7.78
CA LEU A 328 9.75 5.92 6.82
C LEU A 328 11.06 5.58 7.54
N ARG A 329 11.71 4.49 7.15
CA ARG A 329 13.05 4.16 7.65
C ARG A 329 14.11 4.66 6.69
N ASN A 330 15.03 5.49 7.19
CA ASN A 330 16.21 5.89 6.44
C ASN A 330 17.07 4.66 6.15
N GLY A 331 17.35 4.39 4.86
CA GLY A 331 18.35 3.44 4.41
C GLY A 331 17.95 1.97 4.35
N GLY A 332 16.69 1.62 4.62
CA GLY A 332 16.23 0.25 4.52
C GLY A 332 15.10 0.08 3.53
N SER A 333 15.36 -0.45 2.34
CA SER A 333 14.29 -1.08 1.59
C SER A 333 14.03 -2.47 2.18
N ALA A 334 12.77 -2.82 2.39
CA ALA A 334 12.39 -4.18 2.81
C ALA A 334 12.88 -5.25 1.81
N PHE A 335 13.27 -4.83 0.62
CA PHE A 335 13.73 -5.65 -0.50
C PHE A 335 15.21 -5.40 -0.89
N GLY A 336 16.03 -4.85 0.01
CA GLY A 336 17.47 -4.75 -0.22
C GLY A 336 17.92 -3.64 -1.17
N PHE A 337 17.05 -2.71 -1.54
CA PHE A 337 17.40 -1.58 -2.41
C PHE A 337 17.76 -0.35 -1.58
N SER A 338 18.96 -0.33 -1.00
CA SER A 338 19.59 0.93 -0.59
C SER A 338 20.31 1.56 -1.80
N ARG A 339 20.49 2.89 -1.79
CA ARG A 339 21.30 3.59 -2.80
C ARG A 339 22.73 3.02 -2.88
N GLU A 340 23.22 2.43 -1.79
CA GLU A 340 24.52 1.77 -1.68
C GLU A 340 24.58 0.40 -2.37
N ASN A 341 23.44 -0.26 -2.57
CA ASN A 341 23.33 -1.58 -3.20
C ASN A 341 22.73 -1.52 -4.61
N ALA A 342 22.39 -0.34 -5.14
CA ALA A 342 22.06 -0.20 -6.55
C ALA A 342 23.32 -0.51 -7.36
N PRO A 343 23.30 -1.46 -8.30
CA PRO A 343 24.43 -1.64 -9.18
C PRO A 343 24.73 -0.31 -9.88
N ASN A 344 26.00 0.06 -9.96
CA ASN A 344 26.49 1.18 -10.77
C ASN A 344 26.27 0.83 -12.26
N LEU A 345 25.02 0.84 -12.68
CA LEU A 345 24.67 0.74 -14.09
C LEU A 345 24.89 2.13 -14.68
N PRO A 346 25.61 2.25 -15.80
CA PRO A 346 25.67 3.48 -16.53
C PRO A 346 24.25 3.93 -16.89
N PRO A 347 23.96 5.24 -16.94
CA PRO A 347 22.67 5.73 -17.37
C PRO A 347 22.33 5.07 -18.70
N ASP A 348 21.20 4.38 -18.77
CA ASP A 348 20.72 3.82 -20.04
C ASP A 348 20.28 4.98 -20.93
N THR A 349 21.16 5.38 -21.82
CA THR A 349 20.87 6.43 -22.81
C THR A 349 20.05 5.90 -23.99
N SER A 350 19.92 4.59 -24.16
CA SER A 350 19.15 3.98 -25.25
C SER A 350 17.66 3.91 -24.93
N GLY A 351 17.32 3.88 -23.63
CA GLY A 351 15.92 3.85 -23.16
C GLY A 351 15.13 2.63 -23.64
N VAL A 352 15.80 1.61 -24.14
CA VAL A 352 15.21 0.34 -24.56
C VAL A 352 15.66 -0.70 -23.56
N ALA A 353 14.72 -1.38 -22.94
CA ALA A 353 15.02 -2.67 -22.34
C ALA A 353 15.50 -3.58 -23.49
N GLU A 354 16.80 -3.63 -23.75
CA GLU A 354 17.38 -4.66 -24.62
C GLU A 354 17.05 -6.00 -23.99
N GLY A 355 16.15 -6.72 -24.59
CA GLY A 355 15.71 -8.02 -24.12
C GLY A 355 14.32 -8.43 -24.56
N LEU A 356 13.57 -7.53 -25.19
CA LEU A 356 12.30 -7.87 -25.82
C LEU A 356 12.51 -8.27 -27.28
N ALA A 357 13.37 -9.26 -27.53
CA ALA A 357 13.32 -9.95 -28.81
C ALA A 357 12.03 -10.79 -28.87
N PRO A 358 11.27 -10.74 -30.00
CA PRO A 358 10.13 -11.64 -30.17
C PRO A 358 10.54 -13.08 -29.92
N ALA A 359 9.77 -13.84 -29.18
CA ALA A 359 10.08 -15.21 -28.77
C ALA A 359 10.20 -16.22 -29.94
N GLY A 360 10.23 -15.75 -31.17
CA GLY A 360 10.44 -16.57 -32.37
C GLY A 360 11.87 -16.63 -32.90
N SER A 361 12.82 -15.89 -32.31
CA SER A 361 14.19 -15.81 -32.86
C SER A 361 15.28 -16.18 -31.86
N ASN A 362 14.97 -16.73 -30.68
CA ASN A 362 15.96 -17.01 -29.66
C ASN A 362 16.60 -18.41 -29.87
N ALA A 363 17.74 -18.43 -30.57
CA ALA A 363 18.63 -19.62 -30.65
C ALA A 363 19.19 -20.04 -29.26
N ASN A 364 18.89 -19.30 -28.20
CA ASN A 364 19.35 -19.49 -26.82
C ASN A 364 18.23 -19.86 -25.85
N ALA A 365 17.09 -20.34 -26.30
CA ALA A 365 16.06 -20.82 -25.36
C ALA A 365 16.63 -22.05 -24.62
N PRO A 366 16.55 -22.10 -23.28
CA PRO A 366 17.08 -23.23 -22.54
C PRO A 366 16.38 -24.52 -22.94
N SER A 367 17.16 -25.61 -23.04
CA SER A 367 16.64 -26.95 -23.28
C SER A 367 15.69 -27.40 -22.18
N ASP A 368 14.89 -28.44 -22.42
CA ASP A 368 13.96 -28.95 -21.40
C ASP A 368 14.68 -29.47 -20.15
N GLU A 369 15.91 -29.91 -20.29
CA GLU A 369 16.76 -30.32 -19.17
C GLU A 369 17.30 -29.13 -18.40
N GLU A 370 17.77 -28.09 -19.07
CA GLU A 370 18.17 -26.83 -18.44
C GLU A 370 16.98 -26.15 -17.73
N ARG A 371 15.77 -26.21 -18.29
CA ARG A 371 14.55 -25.72 -17.65
C ARG A 371 14.26 -26.48 -16.36
N LYS A 372 14.37 -27.79 -16.34
CA LYS A 372 14.20 -28.63 -15.14
C LYS A 372 15.24 -28.30 -14.07
N GLU A 373 16.50 -28.09 -14.49
CA GLU A 373 17.58 -27.73 -13.57
C GLU A 373 17.38 -26.33 -12.96
N ILE A 374 16.99 -25.35 -13.78
CA ILE A 374 16.61 -23.99 -13.31
C ILE A 374 15.42 -24.09 -12.37
N GLN A 375 14.41 -24.87 -12.72
CA GLN A 375 13.24 -25.13 -11.91
C GLN A 375 13.61 -25.72 -10.54
N GLN A 376 14.51 -26.70 -10.50
CA GLN A 376 14.95 -27.29 -9.23
C GLN A 376 15.76 -26.30 -8.39
N LYS A 377 16.68 -25.54 -8.98
CA LYS A 377 17.46 -24.50 -8.29
C LYS A 377 16.57 -23.42 -7.68
N LEU A 378 15.52 -22.98 -8.40
CA LEU A 378 14.54 -22.01 -7.91
C LEU A 378 13.70 -22.58 -6.76
N LEU A 379 13.30 -23.84 -6.85
CA LEU A 379 12.57 -24.53 -5.78
C LEU A 379 13.41 -24.63 -4.50
N ASP A 380 14.70 -24.95 -4.64
CA ASP A 380 15.61 -25.08 -3.51
C ASP A 380 15.94 -23.70 -2.89
N ALA A 381 16.14 -22.68 -3.71
CA ALA A 381 16.30 -21.30 -3.25
C ALA A 381 15.05 -20.78 -2.51
N PHE A 382 13.86 -21.12 -3.01
CA PHE A 382 12.61 -20.77 -2.35
C PHE A 382 12.43 -21.50 -1.02
N LYS A 383 12.70 -22.80 -0.95
CA LYS A 383 12.68 -23.58 0.29
C LYS A 383 13.64 -23.01 1.32
N ALA A 384 14.86 -22.64 0.91
CA ALA A 384 15.86 -22.02 1.77
C ALA A 384 15.40 -20.65 2.30
N ARG A 385 14.66 -19.88 1.51
CA ARG A 385 14.10 -18.58 1.86
C ARG A 385 12.87 -18.71 2.76
N SER A 386 11.99 -19.68 2.49
CA SER A 386 10.81 -19.99 3.31
C SER A 386 11.20 -20.48 4.70
N ASN A 387 12.29 -21.22 4.83
CA ASN A 387 12.82 -21.70 6.10
C ASN A 387 13.51 -20.59 6.93
N ARG A 388 13.79 -19.42 6.35
CA ARG A 388 14.36 -18.25 7.06
C ARG A 388 13.32 -17.24 7.55
N GLY A 389 12.05 -17.61 7.60
CA GLY A 389 10.94 -16.70 7.88
C GLY A 389 10.37 -16.12 6.59
N GLY A 390 9.07 -16.19 6.44
CA GLY A 390 8.38 -15.87 5.19
C GLY A 390 8.74 -14.51 4.61
N MET A 391 8.40 -14.31 3.35
CA MET A 391 8.73 -13.14 2.51
C MET A 391 8.40 -11.76 3.14
N PHE A 392 7.67 -11.75 4.25
CA PHE A 392 7.25 -10.58 5.04
C PHE A 392 7.85 -10.50 6.45
N ALA A 393 8.75 -11.43 6.84
CA ALA A 393 9.37 -11.46 8.18
C ALA A 393 10.74 -10.77 8.25
N GLY A 394 10.99 -9.76 7.44
CA GLY A 394 12.30 -9.09 7.30
C GLY A 394 12.38 -7.69 7.88
N GLY A 395 12.03 -7.50 9.12
CA GLY A 395 12.38 -6.30 9.86
C GLY A 395 12.58 -6.65 11.32
N THR A 396 13.81 -6.52 11.84
CA THR A 396 14.02 -6.46 13.27
C THR A 396 13.30 -5.23 13.81
N ALA A 397 12.00 -5.40 14.05
CA ALA A 397 11.22 -4.45 14.80
C ALA A 397 11.81 -4.40 16.21
N ARG A 398 12.37 -3.27 16.60
CA ARG A 398 12.76 -3.03 17.98
C ARG A 398 11.57 -3.12 18.94
N ARG A 399 10.33 -3.03 18.41
CA ARG A 399 9.08 -3.35 19.12
C ARG A 399 8.08 -3.94 18.13
N ALA A 400 7.74 -5.20 18.25
CA ALA A 400 6.68 -5.90 17.52
C ALA A 400 5.25 -5.40 17.89
N GLY A 401 5.10 -4.15 18.33
CA GLY A 401 3.89 -3.67 18.97
C GLY A 401 3.05 -2.67 18.18
N LEU A 402 3.65 -1.78 17.36
CA LEU A 402 2.89 -0.65 16.79
C LEU A 402 1.93 -1.06 15.67
N GLY A 403 2.32 -1.97 14.80
CA GLY A 403 1.39 -2.52 13.80
C GLY A 403 0.19 -3.18 14.45
N SER A 404 0.41 -3.93 15.54
CA SER A 404 -0.68 -4.53 16.33
C SER A 404 -1.49 -3.49 17.09
N HIS A 405 -0.88 -2.40 17.55
CA HIS A 405 -1.58 -1.30 18.24
C HIS A 405 -2.63 -0.63 17.35
N PHE A 406 -2.31 -0.39 16.09
CA PHE A 406 -3.21 0.29 15.17
C PHE A 406 -4.19 -0.61 14.44
N LEU A 407 -4.04 -1.94 14.50
CA LEU A 407 -4.83 -2.86 13.70
C LEU A 407 -6.34 -2.74 13.99
N SER A 408 -6.72 -2.72 15.26
CA SER A 408 -8.13 -2.60 15.65
C SER A 408 -8.74 -1.29 15.13
N ALA A 409 -8.03 -0.17 15.28
CA ALA A 409 -8.49 1.13 14.79
C ALA A 409 -8.66 1.13 13.26
N ALA A 410 -7.67 0.60 12.52
CA ALA A 410 -7.72 0.56 11.06
C ALA A 410 -8.81 -0.37 10.52
N GLN A 411 -9.05 -1.53 11.18
CA GLN A 411 -10.10 -2.46 10.76
C GLN A 411 -11.50 -1.97 11.13
N ASN A 412 -11.66 -1.36 12.30
CA ASN A 412 -12.94 -0.78 12.71
C ASN A 412 -13.32 0.41 11.82
N ASP A 413 -12.37 1.27 11.43
CA ASP A 413 -12.62 2.37 10.50
C ASP A 413 -13.04 1.85 9.12
N PHE A 414 -12.39 0.79 8.62
CA PHE A 414 -12.79 0.13 7.38
C PHE A 414 -14.21 -0.46 7.46
N ALA A 415 -14.52 -1.15 8.54
CA ALA A 415 -15.86 -1.69 8.79
C ALA A 415 -16.94 -0.59 8.85
N ALA A 416 -16.62 0.55 9.50
CA ALA A 416 -17.52 1.69 9.55
C ALA A 416 -17.77 2.28 8.16
N ARG A 417 -16.74 2.47 7.34
CA ARG A 417 -16.90 3.00 5.97
C ARG A 417 -17.69 2.05 5.06
N LEU A 418 -17.51 0.74 5.20
CA LEU A 418 -18.36 -0.26 4.55
C LEU A 418 -19.81 -0.20 5.04
N LYS A 419 -20.03 0.07 6.34
CA LYS A 419 -21.39 0.30 6.87
C LYS A 419 -21.98 1.58 6.30
N TRP A 420 -21.20 2.67 6.14
CA TRP A 420 -21.65 3.89 5.46
C TRP A 420 -22.12 3.61 4.03
N ALA A 421 -21.44 2.73 3.30
CA ALA A 421 -21.79 2.37 1.94
C ALA A 421 -23.21 1.79 1.79
N VAL A 422 -23.79 1.25 2.87
CA VAL A 422 -25.13 0.63 2.88
C VAL A 422 -26.14 1.34 3.80
N THR A 423 -25.76 2.47 4.41
CA THR A 423 -26.57 3.17 5.41
C THR A 423 -26.98 4.56 4.89
N PRO A 424 -28.29 4.79 4.61
CA PRO A 424 -28.73 6.02 3.95
C PRO A 424 -28.90 7.24 4.92
N LYS A 425 -28.75 7.03 6.21
CA LYS A 425 -28.94 8.09 7.21
C LYS A 425 -27.72 8.20 8.10
N PHE A 426 -27.22 9.41 8.28
CA PHE A 426 -26.05 9.70 9.13
C PHE A 426 -26.15 9.04 10.51
N LYS A 427 -27.23 9.25 11.23
CA LYS A 427 -27.45 8.76 12.60
C LYS A 427 -27.50 7.23 12.76
N ASP A 428 -27.55 6.47 11.66
CA ASP A 428 -27.67 5.00 11.68
C ASP A 428 -26.30 4.30 11.51
N ALA A 429 -25.21 5.08 11.48
CA ALA A 429 -23.83 4.56 11.45
C ALA A 429 -22.94 5.40 12.36
N ASN A 430 -21.84 4.80 12.83
CA ASN A 430 -20.87 5.46 13.68
C ASN A 430 -19.87 6.31 12.90
N HIS A 431 -19.43 7.44 13.50
CA HIS A 431 -18.44 8.37 12.97
C HIS A 431 -17.37 8.63 14.02
N ALA A 432 -16.13 8.78 13.58
CA ALA A 432 -14.99 8.92 14.47
C ALA A 432 -15.05 10.21 15.32
N PRO A 433 -14.56 10.18 16.56
CA PRO A 433 -14.50 11.33 17.43
C PRO A 433 -13.57 12.41 16.87
N VAL A 434 -13.87 13.65 17.16
CA VAL A 434 -13.02 14.81 16.85
C VAL A 434 -12.08 15.04 18.01
N VAL A 435 -10.78 14.97 17.73
CA VAL A 435 -9.71 15.14 18.73
C VAL A 435 -8.97 16.42 18.47
N LYS A 436 -8.77 17.23 19.50
CA LYS A 436 -7.97 18.46 19.45
C LYS A 436 -7.11 18.58 20.70
N ILE A 437 -5.96 19.20 20.57
CA ILE A 437 -5.10 19.59 21.70
C ILE A 437 -5.13 21.12 21.78
N ASN A 438 -5.42 21.65 22.97
CA ASN A 438 -5.38 23.06 23.25
C ASN A 438 -3.92 23.52 23.34
N GLY A 439 -3.54 24.51 22.52
CA GLY A 439 -2.18 25.02 22.46
C GLY A 439 -1.38 24.58 21.23
N PRO A 440 -0.07 24.86 21.20
CA PRO A 440 0.78 24.56 20.06
C PRO A 440 1.03 23.06 19.93
N LEU A 441 0.99 22.54 18.70
CA LEU A 441 1.33 21.15 18.38
C LEU A 441 2.84 20.92 18.21
N ALA A 442 3.63 21.99 18.15
CA ALA A 442 5.09 21.96 18.18
C ALA A 442 5.58 22.81 19.35
N ILE A 443 6.30 22.19 20.29
CA ILE A 443 6.74 22.80 21.54
C ILE A 443 8.27 22.69 21.60
N SER A 444 8.93 23.79 22.02
CA SER A 444 10.38 23.79 22.23
C SER A 444 10.69 24.11 23.71
N VAL A 445 11.34 23.16 24.40
CA VAL A 445 11.55 23.23 25.86
C VAL A 445 12.96 22.77 26.24
N ARG A 446 13.41 23.11 27.46
CA ARG A 446 14.67 22.62 28.02
C ARG A 446 14.49 21.28 28.73
N PRO A 447 15.54 20.48 28.89
CA PRO A 447 15.53 19.34 29.80
C PRO A 447 15.04 19.75 31.21
N GLY A 448 14.36 18.88 31.90
CA GLY A 448 13.76 19.13 33.21
C GLY A 448 12.48 19.95 33.20
N SER A 449 12.10 20.55 32.07
CA SER A 449 10.85 21.35 31.98
C SER A 449 9.60 20.47 32.07
N VAL A 450 8.57 20.98 32.76
CA VAL A 450 7.26 20.34 32.77
C VAL A 450 6.45 20.82 31.58
N VAL A 451 5.93 19.89 30.79
CA VAL A 451 5.01 20.13 29.66
C VAL A 451 3.60 19.82 30.13
N SER A 452 2.69 20.80 30.00
CA SER A 452 1.26 20.60 30.25
C SER A 452 0.53 20.33 28.95
N LEU A 453 -0.31 19.32 28.95
CA LEU A 453 -1.11 18.88 27.83
C LEU A 453 -2.59 19.01 28.20
N GLU A 454 -3.40 19.52 27.28
CA GLU A 454 -4.86 19.60 27.46
C GLU A 454 -5.56 19.21 26.16
N GLY A 455 -6.26 18.07 26.20
CA GLY A 455 -7.10 17.58 25.10
C GLY A 455 -8.51 18.15 25.17
N LYS A 456 -9.16 18.18 24.01
CA LYS A 456 -10.60 18.40 23.85
C LYS A 456 -11.11 17.36 22.84
N VAL A 457 -12.17 16.64 23.23
CA VAL A 457 -12.81 15.66 22.37
C VAL A 457 -14.30 15.93 22.25
N SER A 458 -14.88 15.57 21.12
CA SER A 458 -16.33 15.56 20.90
C SER A 458 -16.67 14.46 19.91
N ASP A 459 -17.85 13.94 20.01
CA ASP A 459 -18.33 12.89 19.12
C ASP A 459 -19.50 13.36 18.28
N PRO A 460 -19.51 13.11 16.93
CA PRO A 460 -20.59 13.55 16.05
C PRO A 460 -21.93 12.85 16.32
N ASP A 461 -21.89 11.63 16.86
CA ASP A 461 -23.06 10.80 17.13
C ASP A 461 -23.51 10.91 18.60
N GLY A 462 -22.72 11.61 19.43
CA GLY A 462 -22.97 11.77 20.85
C GLY A 462 -22.50 10.61 21.71
N ASN A 463 -21.62 9.76 21.18
CA ASN A 463 -21.03 8.63 21.88
C ASN A 463 -20.08 9.10 22.99
N SER A 464 -19.88 8.25 24.01
CA SER A 464 -18.87 8.48 25.04
C SER A 464 -17.47 8.24 24.43
N VAL A 465 -16.54 9.12 24.76
CA VAL A 465 -15.17 9.05 24.22
C VAL A 465 -14.18 8.79 25.36
N SER A 466 -13.45 7.70 25.25
CA SER A 466 -12.28 7.41 26.09
C SER A 466 -11.03 8.01 25.46
N VAL A 467 -10.08 8.43 26.31
CA VAL A 467 -8.83 9.05 25.84
C VAL A 467 -7.61 8.35 26.42
N LYS A 468 -6.51 8.42 25.67
CA LYS A 468 -5.22 7.89 26.10
C LYS A 468 -4.07 8.75 25.61
N TRP A 469 -3.22 9.21 26.51
CA TRP A 469 -1.93 9.80 26.18
C TRP A 469 -0.84 8.74 26.13
N TRP A 470 -0.01 8.80 25.09
CA TRP A 470 1.12 7.90 24.94
C TRP A 470 2.25 8.54 24.15
N GLN A 471 3.47 8.04 24.34
CA GLN A 471 4.65 8.44 23.59
C GLN A 471 4.76 7.56 22.35
N TYR A 472 4.94 8.19 21.18
CA TYR A 472 5.21 7.49 19.93
C TYR A 472 6.73 7.38 19.73
N ASP A 473 7.34 6.36 20.33
CA ASP A 473 8.80 6.19 20.40
C ASP A 473 9.46 6.09 19.03
N ASP A 474 8.85 5.34 18.09
CA ASP A 474 9.40 5.12 16.74
C ASP A 474 9.49 6.41 15.91
N ALA A 475 8.73 7.44 16.27
CA ALA A 475 8.73 8.75 15.61
C ALA A 475 9.72 9.73 16.25
N GLY A 476 9.99 9.58 17.55
CA GLY A 476 10.89 10.43 18.31
C GLY A 476 12.37 10.09 18.11
N THR A 477 13.25 11.05 18.42
CA THR A 477 14.70 10.83 18.45
C THR A 477 15.26 10.74 19.86
N TYR A 478 14.47 11.04 20.89
CA TYR A 478 14.80 10.74 22.28
C TYR A 478 14.63 9.23 22.53
N PRO A 479 15.65 8.52 23.02
CA PRO A 479 15.64 7.06 23.09
C PRO A 479 14.95 6.50 24.34
N GLY A 480 14.63 7.36 25.32
CA GLY A 480 14.01 6.97 26.60
C GLY A 480 12.49 7.09 26.59
N GLU A 481 11.90 6.61 27.68
CA GLU A 481 10.46 6.71 27.92
C GLU A 481 10.17 7.92 28.82
N ILE A 482 8.96 8.52 28.62
CA ILE A 482 8.44 9.56 29.51
C ILE A 482 7.30 9.01 30.37
N SER A 483 7.13 9.62 31.54
CA SER A 483 6.04 9.29 32.46
C SER A 483 5.01 10.43 32.49
N PHE A 484 3.76 10.10 32.24
CA PHE A 484 2.65 11.04 32.32
C PHE A 484 2.08 11.08 33.74
N SER A 485 1.59 12.26 34.18
CA SER A 485 0.83 12.37 35.43
C SER A 485 -0.45 11.53 35.41
N THR A 486 -1.09 11.44 34.25
CA THR A 486 -2.20 10.54 33.94
C THR A 486 -2.21 10.27 32.45
N THR A 487 -2.64 9.07 32.05
CA THR A 487 -2.77 8.71 30.62
C THR A 487 -4.21 8.70 30.13
N SER A 488 -5.20 8.73 31.02
CA SER A 488 -6.62 8.50 30.70
C SER A 488 -7.51 9.73 30.91
N GLU A 489 -6.92 10.88 31.18
CA GLU A 489 -7.66 12.14 31.34
C GLU A 489 -7.28 13.13 30.26
N LEU A 490 -8.18 14.10 29.97
CA LEU A 490 -7.94 15.15 28.98
C LEU A 490 -6.79 16.08 29.36
N LYS A 491 -6.50 16.25 30.65
CA LYS A 491 -5.37 17.03 31.14
C LYS A 491 -4.29 16.10 31.66
N SER A 492 -3.08 16.30 31.20
CA SER A 492 -1.91 15.54 31.63
C SER A 492 -0.67 16.41 31.64
N THR A 493 0.34 16.00 32.36
CA THR A 493 1.67 16.60 32.34
C THR A 493 2.74 15.55 32.26
N PHE A 494 3.89 15.91 31.77
CA PHE A 494 5.11 15.11 31.88
C PHE A 494 6.32 16.02 32.03
N GLN A 495 7.38 15.51 32.64
CA GLN A 495 8.65 16.20 32.71
C GLN A 495 9.53 15.73 31.56
N VAL A 496 10.12 16.67 30.82
CA VAL A 496 11.14 16.36 29.82
C VAL A 496 12.36 15.79 30.55
N PRO A 497 12.84 14.61 30.19
CA PRO A 497 13.96 13.99 30.89
C PRO A 497 15.22 14.87 30.93
N ASP A 498 15.94 14.85 32.05
CA ASP A 498 17.14 15.68 32.26
C ASP A 498 18.30 15.26 31.35
N ASP A 499 18.31 14.01 30.90
CA ASP A 499 19.30 13.45 29.98
C ASP A 499 18.99 13.67 28.49
N ALA A 500 17.84 14.27 28.18
CA ALA A 500 17.44 14.61 26.82
C ALA A 500 18.35 15.71 26.27
N LYS A 501 18.84 15.51 25.03
CA LYS A 501 19.83 16.41 24.39
C LYS A 501 19.17 17.40 23.44
N PRO A 502 19.73 18.61 23.29
CA PRO A 502 19.26 19.56 22.28
C PRO A 502 19.11 18.94 20.90
N GLY A 503 18.02 19.26 20.24
CA GLY A 503 17.65 18.72 18.92
C GLY A 503 16.89 17.39 18.96
N GLN A 504 16.83 16.70 20.09
CA GLN A 504 16.00 15.50 20.20
C GLN A 504 14.51 15.85 20.23
N THR A 505 13.69 14.93 19.72
CA THR A 505 12.23 15.07 19.65
C THR A 505 11.54 13.97 20.44
N ILE A 506 10.44 14.34 21.10
CA ILE A 506 9.53 13.42 21.80
C ILE A 506 8.15 13.63 21.15
N HIS A 507 7.58 12.58 20.60
CA HIS A 507 6.26 12.63 19.99
C HIS A 507 5.22 12.10 20.98
N ILE A 508 4.23 12.95 21.28
CA ILE A 508 3.12 12.63 22.18
C ILE A 508 1.85 12.53 21.35
N VAL A 509 1.07 11.50 21.57
CA VAL A 509 -0.22 11.30 20.89
C VAL A 509 -1.33 11.27 21.92
N LEU A 510 -2.36 12.08 21.66
CA LEU A 510 -3.69 11.91 22.25
C LEU A 510 -4.50 11.02 21.32
N GLU A 511 -4.81 9.84 21.78
CA GLU A 511 -5.70 8.88 21.16
C GLU A 511 -7.09 9.00 21.80
N ALA A 512 -8.14 9.03 20.99
CA ALA A 512 -9.51 9.09 21.46
C ALA A 512 -10.36 8.06 20.72
N THR A 513 -11.05 7.22 21.49
CA THR A 513 -11.87 6.13 20.96
C THR A 513 -13.29 6.27 21.50
N ASP A 514 -14.28 6.27 20.61
CA ASP A 514 -15.70 6.27 20.97
C ASP A 514 -16.19 4.87 21.39
N ASP A 515 -17.40 4.82 21.97
CA ASP A 515 -18.09 3.58 22.33
C ASP A 515 -19.18 3.18 21.31
N GLY A 516 -19.09 3.72 20.09
CA GLY A 516 -19.98 3.38 18.98
C GLY A 516 -19.74 1.98 18.41
N THR A 517 -20.47 1.63 17.36
CA THR A 517 -20.37 0.28 16.75
C THR A 517 -20.14 0.37 15.24
N PRO A 518 -18.92 -0.03 14.78
CA PRO A 518 -17.73 -0.39 15.57
C PRO A 518 -17.14 0.85 16.30
N PRO A 519 -16.36 0.67 17.38
CA PRO A 519 -15.69 1.78 18.04
C PRO A 519 -14.62 2.38 17.12
N LEU A 520 -14.57 3.71 17.01
CA LEU A 520 -13.68 4.43 16.11
C LEU A 520 -12.65 5.24 16.86
N THR A 521 -11.44 5.31 16.33
CA THR A 521 -10.30 5.95 16.97
C THR A 521 -9.70 7.02 16.07
N HIS A 522 -9.57 8.23 16.61
CA HIS A 522 -8.81 9.33 16.01
C HIS A 522 -7.74 9.86 16.96
N TYR A 523 -6.82 10.64 16.41
CA TYR A 523 -5.62 11.05 17.11
C TYR A 523 -5.36 12.56 16.97
N GLN A 524 -4.53 13.08 17.87
CA GLN A 524 -3.84 14.35 17.68
C GLN A 524 -2.43 14.22 18.24
N ARG A 525 -1.44 14.76 17.54
CA ARG A 525 -0.03 14.67 17.90
C ARG A 525 0.54 16.00 18.34
N VAL A 526 1.38 15.97 19.37
CA VAL A 526 2.29 17.05 19.77
C VAL A 526 3.72 16.59 19.59
N VAL A 527 4.55 17.44 19.03
CA VAL A 527 6.00 17.21 18.91
C VAL A 527 6.73 18.15 19.83
N VAL A 528 7.47 17.60 20.79
CA VAL A 528 8.30 18.35 21.72
C VAL A 528 9.75 18.26 21.24
N THR A 529 10.37 19.41 21.00
CA THR A 529 11.80 19.52 20.62
C THR A 529 12.58 20.04 21.83
N VAL A 530 13.62 19.31 22.21
CA VAL A 530 14.53 19.71 23.28
C VAL A 530 15.49 20.79 22.78
N ARG A 531 15.72 21.88 23.57
CA ARG A 531 16.59 23.00 23.21
C ARG A 531 17.67 23.27 24.24
#